data_f18849765f174ab51135e89af6298578
#
_entry.id   f18849765f174ab51135e89af6298578
#
_cell.length_a   1.000
_cell.length_b   1.000
_cell.length_c   1.000
_cell.angle_alpha   90.00
_cell.angle_beta   90.00
_cell.angle_gamma   90.00
#
_symmetry.space_group_name_H-M   'P 1'
#
loop_
_entity.id
_entity.type
_entity.pdbx_description
1 polymer ?
#
loop_
_entity_poly.entity_id
_entity_poly.type
_entity_poly.pdbx_seq_one_letter_code
_entity_poly.pdbx_strand_id
1 'polypeptide(L)'
;MSIKYRLIIMNFLQFFVWGSWLISLGGYMGGVLHFEGGQIGAIFATMGIASLIMPGLTGIIADKWVNAERLYGILHLLGAACLFYASTATDYNHMYWAMLLNLLVYMPTLSLANTVSYNALEQYKCDIVKDFPPIRVWGTIGFICAMWAVD
;
A
#
# COMPACT_ATOMS: atom_id res chain seq x y z
N MET A 1 -19.29 -8.84 -14.17
CA MET A 1 -18.06 -9.40 -13.56
C MET A 1 -18.39 -9.81 -12.14
N SER A 2 -18.10 -11.07 -11.76
CA SER A 2 -18.37 -11.57 -10.40
C SER A 2 -17.60 -10.75 -9.36
N ILE A 3 -18.15 -10.62 -8.14
CA ILE A 3 -17.49 -9.90 -7.03
C ILE A 3 -16.09 -10.46 -6.75
N LYS A 4 -15.91 -11.77 -6.82
CA LYS A 4 -14.61 -12.41 -6.59
C LYS A 4 -13.54 -11.91 -7.57
N TYR A 5 -13.86 -11.76 -8.85
CA TYR A 5 -12.91 -11.20 -9.83
C TYR A 5 -12.55 -9.75 -9.55
N ARG A 6 -13.49 -8.93 -9.09
CA ARG A 6 -13.20 -7.54 -8.69
C ARG A 6 -12.23 -7.50 -7.51
N LEU A 7 -12.44 -8.36 -6.51
CA LEU A 7 -11.58 -8.44 -5.34
C LEU A 7 -10.19 -9.00 -5.68
N ILE A 8 -10.09 -9.94 -6.62
CA ILE A 8 -8.82 -10.44 -7.16
C ILE A 8 -8.03 -9.29 -7.79
N ILE A 9 -8.65 -8.51 -8.68
CA ILE A 9 -8.00 -7.37 -9.33
C ILE A 9 -7.58 -6.32 -8.29
N MET A 10 -8.44 -6.01 -7.33
CA MET A 10 -8.13 -5.07 -6.26
C MET A 10 -6.92 -5.52 -5.44
N ASN A 11 -6.90 -6.77 -4.99
CA ASN A 11 -5.76 -7.31 -4.24
C ASN A 11 -4.49 -7.38 -5.08
N PHE A 12 -4.59 -7.77 -6.34
CA PHE A 12 -3.45 -7.77 -7.27
C PHE A 12 -2.85 -6.36 -7.39
N LEU A 13 -3.66 -5.36 -7.70
CA LEU A 13 -3.22 -3.97 -7.88
C LEU A 13 -2.67 -3.37 -6.58
N GLN A 14 -3.28 -3.65 -5.43
CA GLN A 14 -2.81 -3.21 -4.12
C GLN A 14 -1.33 -3.56 -3.91
N PHE A 15 -0.98 -4.80 -4.15
CA PHE A 15 0.38 -5.29 -3.92
C PHE A 15 1.30 -5.07 -5.12
N PHE A 16 0.76 -4.96 -6.33
CA PHE A 16 1.52 -4.53 -7.50
C PHE A 16 2.09 -3.12 -7.31
N VAL A 17 1.27 -2.17 -6.86
CA VAL A 17 1.72 -0.81 -6.55
C VAL A 17 2.80 -0.83 -5.47
N TRP A 18 2.66 -1.65 -4.44
CA TRP A 18 3.67 -1.75 -3.38
C TRP A 18 4.99 -2.34 -3.89
N GLY A 19 4.91 -3.43 -4.64
CA GLY A 19 6.08 -4.09 -5.21
C GLY A 19 6.84 -3.23 -6.21
N SER A 20 6.15 -2.33 -6.93
CA SER A 20 6.76 -1.50 -7.97
C SER A 20 7.79 -0.48 -7.45
N TRP A 21 7.75 -0.08 -6.20
CA TRP A 21 8.70 0.89 -5.65
C TRP A 21 9.48 0.37 -4.43
N LEU A 22 8.94 -0.56 -3.65
CA LEU A 22 9.53 -0.97 -2.37
C LEU A 22 10.95 -1.53 -2.52
N ILE A 23 11.17 -2.41 -3.49
CA ILE A 23 12.45 -3.09 -3.68
C ILE A 23 13.44 -2.17 -4.39
N SER A 24 13.01 -1.50 -5.46
CA SER A 24 13.87 -0.64 -6.28
C SER A 24 14.25 0.67 -5.58
N LEU A 25 13.44 1.14 -4.61
CA LEU A 25 13.68 2.41 -3.90
C LEU A 25 15.04 2.44 -3.20
N GLY A 26 15.45 1.33 -2.55
CA GLY A 26 16.75 1.25 -1.88
C GLY A 26 17.92 1.39 -2.84
N GLY A 27 17.83 0.70 -4.00
CA GLY A 27 18.82 0.80 -5.07
C GLY A 27 18.87 2.21 -5.69
N TYR A 28 17.70 2.83 -5.90
CA TYR A 28 17.59 4.21 -6.40
C TYR A 28 18.24 5.22 -5.43
N MET A 29 17.90 5.16 -4.15
CA MET A 29 18.45 6.06 -3.14
C MET A 29 19.97 5.92 -3.00
N GLY A 30 20.51 4.68 -3.03
CA GLY A 30 21.95 4.47 -2.92
C GLY A 30 22.71 4.68 -4.23
N GLY A 31 22.18 4.16 -5.36
CA GLY A 31 22.87 4.18 -6.65
C GLY A 31 22.74 5.50 -7.41
N VAL A 32 21.59 6.17 -7.32
CA VAL A 32 21.31 7.41 -8.08
C VAL A 32 21.43 8.65 -7.21
N LEU A 33 20.84 8.63 -6.01
CA LEU A 33 20.87 9.77 -5.10
C LEU A 33 22.09 9.79 -4.17
N HIS A 34 22.87 8.72 -4.15
CA HIS A 34 24.09 8.57 -3.34
C HIS A 34 23.86 8.77 -1.84
N PHE A 35 22.68 8.35 -1.33
CA PHE A 35 22.39 8.39 0.10
C PHE A 35 23.20 7.35 0.85
N GLU A 36 23.64 7.70 2.05
CA GLU A 36 24.33 6.76 2.95
C GLU A 36 23.37 5.70 3.50
N GLY A 37 23.90 4.53 3.85
CA GLY A 37 23.10 3.41 4.38
C GLY A 37 22.25 3.78 5.59
N GLY A 38 22.74 4.67 6.48
CA GLY A 38 22.00 5.18 7.63
C GLY A 38 20.78 6.01 7.21
N GLN A 39 20.91 6.82 6.17
CA GLN A 39 19.81 7.64 5.60
C GLN A 39 18.74 6.77 4.96
N ILE A 40 19.17 5.77 4.18
CA ILE A 40 18.26 4.79 3.57
C ILE A 40 17.52 4.01 4.65
N GLY A 41 18.23 3.54 5.68
CA GLY A 41 17.64 2.85 6.81
C GLY A 41 16.62 3.69 7.57
N ALA A 42 16.89 4.98 7.78
CA ALA A 42 15.96 5.91 8.43
C ALA A 42 14.67 6.11 7.60
N ILE A 43 14.77 6.21 6.28
CA ILE A 43 13.61 6.29 5.39
C ILE A 43 12.75 5.02 5.49
N PHE A 44 13.36 3.84 5.42
CA PHE A 44 12.62 2.59 5.58
C PHE A 44 12.05 2.38 6.99
N ALA A 45 12.70 2.91 8.04
CA ALA A 45 12.17 2.84 9.41
C ALA A 45 10.83 3.58 9.58
N THR A 46 10.53 4.58 8.74
CA THR A 46 9.23 5.27 8.73
C THR A 46 8.07 4.32 8.43
N MET A 47 8.31 3.22 7.71
CA MET A 47 7.33 2.16 7.47
C MET A 47 6.87 1.50 8.77
N GLY A 48 7.80 1.23 9.69
CA GLY A 48 7.48 0.67 11.00
C GLY A 48 6.56 1.59 11.81
N ILE A 49 6.87 2.89 11.84
CA ILE A 49 6.08 3.90 12.52
C ILE A 49 4.66 3.98 11.92
N ALA A 50 4.57 4.08 10.60
CA ALA A 50 3.30 4.15 9.90
C ALA A 50 2.45 2.89 10.12
N SER A 51 3.07 1.70 10.09
CA SER A 51 2.38 0.41 10.27
C SER A 51 1.82 0.21 11.67
N LEU A 52 2.45 0.78 12.69
CA LEU A 52 1.98 0.67 14.07
C LEU A 52 0.79 1.58 14.36
N ILE A 53 0.81 2.80 13.83
CA ILE A 53 -0.14 3.85 14.23
C ILE A 53 -1.35 3.91 13.28
N MET A 54 -1.08 3.91 11.98
CA MET A 54 -2.09 4.29 11.00
C MET A 54 -3.23 3.28 10.80
N PRO A 55 -3.03 1.95 10.85
CA PRO A 55 -4.13 1.01 10.70
C PRO A 55 -5.20 1.16 11.80
N GLY A 56 -4.79 1.43 13.04
CA GLY A 56 -5.72 1.67 14.14
C GLY A 56 -6.54 2.95 13.95
N LEU A 57 -5.88 4.05 13.57
CA LEU A 57 -6.56 5.33 13.30
C LEU A 57 -7.54 5.23 12.14
N THR A 58 -7.12 4.63 11.04
CA THR A 58 -7.98 4.48 9.85
C THR A 58 -9.11 3.49 10.07
N GLY A 59 -8.94 2.47 10.91
CA GLY A 59 -10.02 1.59 11.35
C GLY A 59 -11.12 2.39 12.06
N ILE A 60 -10.75 3.24 13.03
CA ILE A 60 -11.72 4.10 13.72
C ILE A 60 -12.43 5.06 12.75
N ILE A 61 -11.71 5.61 11.77
CA ILE A 61 -12.29 6.51 10.76
C ILE A 61 -13.29 5.75 9.86
N ALA A 62 -12.90 4.54 9.44
CA ALA A 62 -13.74 3.70 8.60
C ALA A 62 -15.03 3.25 9.31
N ASP A 63 -14.94 2.98 10.61
CA ASP A 63 -16.09 2.54 11.40
C ASP A 63 -17.07 3.66 11.73
N LYS A 64 -16.58 4.91 11.90
CA LYS A 64 -17.41 6.00 12.41
C LYS A 64 -17.83 7.04 11.38
N TRP A 65 -17.00 7.32 10.37
CA TRP A 65 -17.18 8.52 9.53
C TRP A 65 -17.20 8.27 8.03
N VAL A 66 -16.39 7.34 7.53
CA VAL A 66 -16.22 7.13 6.09
C VAL A 66 -16.18 5.65 5.79
N ASN A 67 -17.04 5.19 4.88
CA ASN A 67 -17.03 3.78 4.47
C ASN A 67 -15.63 3.33 4.02
N ALA A 68 -15.27 2.10 4.37
CA ALA A 68 -13.93 1.52 4.11
C ALA A 68 -13.53 1.64 2.63
N GLU A 69 -14.47 1.43 1.69
CA GLU A 69 -14.23 1.51 0.26
C GLU A 69 -13.84 2.93 -0.19
N ARG A 70 -14.53 3.95 0.34
CA ARG A 70 -14.23 5.36 0.02
C ARG A 70 -12.91 5.78 0.63
N LEU A 71 -12.68 5.42 1.90
CA LEU A 71 -11.42 5.71 2.58
C LEU A 71 -10.25 5.06 1.85
N TYR A 72 -10.40 3.80 1.45
CA TYR A 72 -9.42 3.06 0.67
C TYR A 72 -9.06 3.79 -0.65
N GLY A 73 -10.06 4.25 -1.40
CA GLY A 73 -9.84 5.01 -2.64
C GLY A 73 -9.13 6.35 -2.40
N ILE A 74 -9.56 7.12 -1.38
CA ILE A 74 -8.95 8.41 -1.02
C ILE A 74 -7.46 8.23 -0.65
N LEU A 75 -7.15 7.23 0.17
CA LEU A 75 -5.77 6.97 0.59
C LEU A 75 -4.87 6.56 -0.58
N HIS A 76 -5.40 5.83 -1.58
CA HIS A 76 -4.64 5.53 -2.81
C HIS A 76 -4.35 6.78 -3.65
N LEU A 77 -5.32 7.69 -3.78
CA LEU A 77 -5.10 8.96 -4.50
C LEU A 77 -4.06 9.83 -3.79
N LEU A 78 -4.14 9.93 -2.46
CA LEU A 78 -3.14 10.63 -1.65
C LEU A 78 -1.76 9.96 -1.76
N GLY A 79 -1.70 8.62 -1.70
CA GLY A 79 -0.46 7.87 -1.89
C GLY A 79 0.16 8.11 -3.28
N ALA A 80 -0.64 8.13 -4.33
CA ALA A 80 -0.17 8.47 -5.68
C ALA A 80 0.43 9.89 -5.74
N ALA A 81 -0.21 10.88 -5.11
CA ALA A 81 0.33 12.23 -5.02
C ALA A 81 1.65 12.27 -4.22
N CYS A 82 1.74 11.51 -3.12
CA CYS A 82 2.97 11.42 -2.33
C CYS A 82 4.11 10.74 -3.10
N LEU A 83 3.83 9.67 -3.86
CA LEU A 83 4.84 9.03 -4.72
C LEU A 83 5.29 9.94 -5.85
N PHE A 84 4.36 10.70 -6.45
CA PHE A 84 4.73 11.71 -7.43
C PHE A 84 5.62 12.80 -6.82
N TYR A 85 5.31 13.24 -5.60
CA TYR A 85 6.16 14.18 -4.86
C TYR A 85 7.54 13.57 -4.53
N ALA A 86 7.59 12.31 -4.11
CA ALA A 86 8.84 11.59 -3.87
C ALA A 86 9.71 11.45 -5.12
N SER A 87 9.10 11.29 -6.30
CA SER A 87 9.85 11.19 -7.58
C SER A 87 10.62 12.46 -7.95
N THR A 88 10.28 13.59 -7.35
CA THR A 88 10.99 14.87 -7.54
C THR A 88 12.09 15.11 -6.50
N ALA A 89 12.26 14.20 -5.53
CA ALA A 89 13.22 14.35 -4.47
C ALA A 89 14.65 14.14 -4.95
N THR A 90 15.52 15.10 -4.66
CA THR A 90 16.95 15.07 -4.98
C THR A 90 17.84 15.05 -3.73
N ASP A 91 17.26 15.37 -2.57
CA ASP A 91 17.97 15.42 -1.30
C ASP A 91 17.28 14.51 -0.24
N TYR A 92 18.05 14.18 0.82
CA TYR A 92 17.60 13.30 1.87
C TYR A 92 16.34 13.79 2.60
N ASN A 93 16.28 15.07 2.96
CA ASN A 93 15.16 15.60 3.74
C ASN A 93 13.88 15.55 2.93
N HIS A 94 13.94 15.92 1.67
CA HIS A 94 12.79 15.84 0.75
C HIS A 94 12.29 14.39 0.63
N MET A 95 13.19 13.44 0.34
CA MET A 95 12.85 12.02 0.22
C MET A 95 12.28 11.45 1.52
N TYR A 96 12.87 11.79 2.67
CA TYR A 96 12.41 11.33 3.99
C TYR A 96 10.96 11.73 4.26
N TRP A 97 10.64 13.03 4.11
CA TRP A 97 9.28 13.52 4.34
C TRP A 97 8.27 13.02 3.31
N ALA A 98 8.66 12.94 2.05
CA ALA A 98 7.82 12.41 0.99
C ALA A 98 7.46 10.93 1.25
N MET A 99 8.43 10.10 1.64
CA MET A 99 8.21 8.70 1.95
C MET A 99 7.48 8.49 3.26
N LEU A 100 7.73 9.31 4.29
CA LEU A 100 6.95 9.27 5.53
C LEU A 100 5.47 9.54 5.25
N LEU A 101 5.16 10.61 4.51
CA LEU A 101 3.78 10.93 4.13
C LEU A 101 3.13 9.82 3.30
N ASN A 102 3.86 9.30 2.30
CA ASN A 102 3.38 8.17 1.50
C ASN A 102 3.04 6.96 2.39
N LEU A 103 3.92 6.58 3.30
CA LEU A 103 3.73 5.42 4.15
C LEU A 103 2.59 5.61 5.17
N LEU A 104 2.41 6.83 5.71
CA LEU A 104 1.29 7.14 6.59
C LEU A 104 -0.07 6.94 5.90
N VAL A 105 -0.18 7.23 4.61
CA VAL A 105 -1.43 7.01 3.86
C VAL A 105 -1.50 5.61 3.23
N TYR A 106 -0.38 4.99 2.88
CA TYR A 106 -0.36 3.70 2.21
C TYR A 106 -0.49 2.50 3.17
N MET A 107 0.21 2.49 4.31
CA MET A 107 0.18 1.36 5.24
C MET A 107 -1.23 0.95 5.69
N PRO A 108 -2.13 1.88 6.02
CA PRO A 108 -3.49 1.51 6.38
C PRO A 108 -4.29 0.90 5.22
N THR A 109 -3.93 1.15 3.96
CA THR A 109 -4.64 0.55 2.83
C THR A 109 -4.49 -0.97 2.79
N LEU A 110 -3.42 -1.52 3.37
CA LEU A 110 -3.22 -2.97 3.47
C LEU A 110 -4.30 -3.65 4.35
N SER A 111 -4.64 -3.03 5.49
CA SER A 111 -5.72 -3.52 6.35
C SER A 111 -7.09 -3.22 5.74
N LEU A 112 -7.28 -2.03 5.17
CA LEU A 112 -8.54 -1.67 4.51
C LEU A 112 -8.86 -2.57 3.31
N ALA A 113 -7.86 -3.03 2.55
CA ALA A 113 -8.07 -3.99 1.47
C ALA A 113 -8.72 -5.30 1.97
N ASN A 114 -8.31 -5.77 3.16
CA ASN A 114 -8.93 -6.94 3.79
C ASN A 114 -10.36 -6.62 4.24
N THR A 115 -10.57 -5.48 4.91
CA THR A 115 -11.91 -5.04 5.36
C THR A 115 -12.88 -4.89 4.18
N VAL A 116 -12.46 -4.22 3.10
CA VAL A 116 -13.26 -4.08 1.88
C VAL A 116 -13.58 -5.45 1.26
N SER A 117 -12.60 -6.37 1.25
CA SER A 117 -12.82 -7.72 0.74
C SER A 117 -13.83 -8.49 1.58
N TYR A 118 -13.74 -8.42 2.91
CA TYR A 118 -14.68 -9.09 3.82
C TYR A 118 -16.10 -8.52 3.69
N ASN A 119 -16.25 -7.20 3.75
CA ASN A 119 -17.53 -6.53 3.61
C ASN A 119 -18.21 -6.89 2.27
N ALA A 120 -17.43 -6.90 1.19
CA ALA A 120 -17.95 -7.26 -0.13
C ALA A 120 -18.38 -8.74 -0.20
N LEU A 121 -17.58 -9.65 0.33
CA LEU A 121 -17.94 -11.09 0.35
C LEU A 121 -19.19 -11.33 1.20
N GLU A 122 -19.32 -10.69 2.35
CA GLU A 122 -20.48 -10.78 3.23
C GLU A 122 -21.74 -10.25 2.54
N GLN A 123 -21.66 -9.07 1.92
CA GLN A 123 -22.76 -8.46 1.20
C GLN A 123 -23.31 -9.35 0.07
N TYR A 124 -22.42 -10.09 -0.60
CA TYR A 124 -22.78 -11.02 -1.66
C TYR A 124 -23.05 -12.46 -1.15
N LYS A 125 -23.17 -12.65 0.18
CA LYS A 125 -23.46 -13.92 0.82
C LYS A 125 -22.46 -15.02 0.44
N CYS A 126 -21.20 -14.67 0.25
CA CYS A 126 -20.11 -15.59 0.00
C CYS A 126 -19.53 -16.11 1.34
N ASP A 127 -18.90 -17.28 1.32
CA ASP A 127 -18.19 -17.82 2.46
C ASP A 127 -16.81 -17.15 2.58
N ILE A 128 -16.65 -16.26 3.57
CA ILE A 128 -15.42 -15.49 3.77
C ILE A 128 -14.23 -16.42 4.01
N VAL A 129 -14.41 -17.46 4.85
CA VAL A 129 -13.32 -18.37 5.22
C VAL A 129 -12.81 -19.16 4.02
N LYS A 130 -13.71 -19.54 3.11
CA LYS A 130 -13.40 -20.33 1.93
C LYS A 130 -12.96 -19.46 0.74
N ASP A 131 -13.59 -18.30 0.55
CA ASP A 131 -13.47 -17.50 -0.66
C ASP A 131 -12.38 -16.44 -0.58
N PHE A 132 -12.05 -15.93 0.62
CA PHE A 132 -11.04 -14.88 0.77
C PHE A 132 -9.60 -15.37 0.55
N PRO A 133 -9.14 -16.53 1.08
CA PRO A 133 -7.75 -16.95 0.91
C PRO A 133 -7.30 -17.01 -0.57
N PRO A 134 -8.05 -17.63 -1.50
CA PRO A 134 -7.66 -17.64 -2.91
C PRO A 134 -7.64 -16.25 -3.55
N ILE A 135 -8.51 -15.32 -3.11
CA ILE A 135 -8.49 -13.92 -3.57
C ILE A 135 -7.20 -13.23 -3.10
N ARG A 136 -6.82 -13.43 -1.84
CA ARG A 136 -5.65 -12.78 -1.23
C ARG A 136 -4.32 -13.23 -1.85
N VAL A 137 -4.22 -14.45 -2.33
CA VAL A 137 -3.03 -14.98 -3.03
C VAL A 137 -2.67 -14.12 -4.26
N TRP A 138 -3.65 -13.56 -4.96
CA TRP A 138 -3.41 -12.68 -6.10
C TRP A 138 -2.67 -11.39 -5.73
N GLY A 139 -2.73 -10.97 -4.47
CA GLY A 139 -1.87 -9.89 -3.99
C GLY A 139 -0.39 -10.26 -4.05
N THR A 140 -0.02 -11.46 -3.62
CA THR A 140 1.36 -11.95 -3.72
C THR A 140 1.82 -12.04 -5.18
N ILE A 141 0.95 -12.55 -6.06
CA ILE A 141 1.24 -12.60 -7.50
C ILE A 141 1.45 -11.18 -8.05
N GLY A 142 0.62 -10.21 -7.66
CA GLY A 142 0.76 -8.82 -8.05
C GLY A 142 2.12 -8.22 -7.62
N PHE A 143 2.53 -8.48 -6.40
CA PHE A 143 3.84 -8.04 -5.89
C PHE A 143 5.00 -8.63 -6.71
N ILE A 144 4.97 -9.93 -6.99
CA ILE A 144 6.00 -10.62 -7.79
C ILE A 144 6.03 -10.05 -9.22
N CYS A 145 4.87 -9.87 -9.85
CA CYS A 145 4.78 -9.28 -11.19
C CYS A 145 5.36 -7.86 -11.23
N ALA A 146 5.13 -7.07 -10.20
CA ALA A 146 5.68 -5.72 -10.10
C ALA A 146 7.20 -5.73 -10.01
N MET A 147 7.76 -6.62 -9.20
CA MET A 147 9.22 -6.77 -9.08
C MET A 147 9.87 -7.10 -10.43
N TRP A 148 9.28 -8.03 -11.19
CA TRP A 148 9.82 -8.38 -12.51
C TRP A 148 9.63 -7.30 -13.59
N ALA A 149 8.67 -6.40 -13.39
CA ALA A 149 8.41 -5.33 -14.33
C ALA A 149 9.31 -4.09 -14.12
N VAL A 150 9.90 -3.95 -12.91
CA VAL A 150 10.70 -2.78 -12.50
C VAL A 150 12.20 -3.07 -12.49
N ASP A 151 12.61 -4.34 -12.38
CA ASP A 151 13.99 -4.79 -12.55
C ASP A 151 14.40 -4.77 -14.03
#